data_e3f57ec4ae9a09a2bc96f4e57fbd772d
#
_entry.id   e3f57ec4ae9a09a2bc96f4e57fbd772d
#
_cell.length_a   1.000
_cell.length_b   1.000
_cell.length_c   1.000
_cell.angle_alpha   90.00
_cell.angle_beta   90.00
_cell.angle_gamma   90.00
#
_symmetry.space_group_name_H-M   'P 1'
#
loop_
_entity.id
_entity.type
_entity.pdbx_description
1 polymer ?
#
loop_
_entity_poly.entity_id
_entity_poly.type
_entity_poly.pdbx_seq_one_letter_code
_entity_poly.pdbx_strand_id
1 'polypeptide(L)'
;NSPGLSFGELFNTRIIKNLNKLQLLTSYRNHIKKYFTNPYLINILEFPVLFLGTSAKHTPALYSLMAYSGIKQGTFYPIGGFNKVIKSMEKVCLDLGVTILTNTEVKKINVKKSKAVSVSTNKNEILSDFVVASADYAHVENKLLEKKHRNYSKEYWQSKSFSPSSLLFYLGINKKLNNLDHHTLFFDEEIEQHSNEIYETPKWPSKPLFYTCCPSKTDPNVAPKGKENLFILIP
;
A
#
# COMPACT_ATOMS: atom_id res chain seq x y z
N ASN A 1 -3.57 -25.63 -5.02
CA ASN A 1 -3.67 -24.19 -5.32
C ASN A 1 -5.02 -23.93 -6.00
N SER A 2 -6.02 -23.62 -5.23
CA SER A 2 -7.33 -23.22 -5.75
C SER A 2 -7.32 -21.71 -5.98
N PRO A 3 -7.84 -21.21 -7.09
CA PRO A 3 -7.71 -19.80 -7.48
C PRO A 3 -8.64 -18.83 -6.74
N GLY A 4 -9.24 -19.17 -5.61
CA GLY A 4 -10.04 -18.26 -4.80
C GLY A 4 -11.31 -17.70 -5.49
N LEU A 5 -11.92 -18.47 -6.37
CA LEU A 5 -13.00 -18.00 -7.24
C LEU A 5 -14.40 -18.47 -6.82
N SER A 6 -14.54 -19.27 -5.76
CA SER A 6 -15.85 -19.77 -5.35
C SER A 6 -16.06 -19.79 -3.83
N PHE A 7 -17.29 -19.56 -3.41
CA PHE A 7 -17.71 -19.71 -2.00
C PHE A 7 -17.44 -21.13 -1.46
N GLY A 8 -17.41 -22.15 -2.32
CA GLY A 8 -17.12 -23.52 -1.94
C GLY A 8 -15.74 -23.74 -1.34
N GLU A 9 -14.76 -22.85 -1.62
CA GLU A 9 -13.41 -22.91 -1.06
C GLU A 9 -13.39 -22.55 0.44
N LEU A 10 -14.34 -21.75 0.91
CA LEU A 10 -14.52 -21.42 2.33
C LEU A 10 -14.95 -22.64 3.15
N PHE A 11 -15.57 -23.64 2.51
CA PHE A 11 -15.99 -24.90 3.14
C PHE A 11 -14.88 -25.98 3.16
N ASN A 12 -13.64 -25.60 2.85
CA ASN A 12 -12.52 -26.51 2.99
C ASN A 12 -12.37 -26.91 4.47
N THR A 13 -12.39 -28.23 4.74
CA THR A 13 -12.31 -28.77 6.11
C THR A 13 -11.08 -28.30 6.89
N ARG A 14 -9.98 -27.97 6.20
CA ARG A 14 -8.77 -27.40 6.82
C ARG A 14 -9.02 -25.96 7.29
N ILE A 15 -9.76 -25.17 6.53
CA ILE A 15 -10.11 -23.78 6.92
C ILE A 15 -11.06 -23.83 8.09
N ILE A 16 -12.11 -24.65 8.02
CA ILE A 16 -13.13 -24.77 9.09
C ILE A 16 -12.48 -25.24 10.40
N LYS A 17 -11.62 -26.25 10.38
CA LYS A 17 -10.89 -26.73 11.58
C LYS A 17 -9.95 -25.70 12.18
N ASN A 18 -9.48 -24.74 11.42
CA ASN A 18 -8.56 -23.72 11.87
C ASN A 18 -9.19 -22.31 12.02
N LEU A 19 -10.46 -22.13 11.76
CA LEU A 19 -11.16 -20.83 11.90
C LEU A 19 -10.91 -20.18 13.25
N ASN A 20 -11.01 -20.94 14.34
CA ASN A 20 -10.74 -20.43 15.69
C ASN A 20 -9.27 -20.08 15.92
N LYS A 21 -8.33 -20.78 15.27
CA LYS A 21 -6.90 -20.50 15.35
C LYS A 21 -6.51 -19.27 14.53
N LEU A 22 -7.17 -19.04 13.40
CA LEU A 22 -6.94 -17.89 12.54
C LEU A 22 -7.50 -16.58 13.10
N GLN A 23 -8.34 -16.66 14.15
CA GLN A 23 -8.92 -15.51 14.87
C GLN A 23 -9.55 -14.45 13.94
N LEU A 24 -10.25 -14.92 12.90
CA LEU A 24 -10.87 -14.07 11.89
C LEU A 24 -12.06 -13.25 12.43
N LEU A 25 -12.70 -13.73 13.51
CA LEU A 25 -13.89 -13.13 14.12
C LEU A 25 -13.56 -12.14 15.25
N THR A 26 -12.31 -12.03 15.65
CA THR A 26 -11.86 -11.10 16.69
C THR A 26 -11.11 -9.95 16.02
N SER A 27 -11.39 -8.70 16.42
CA SER A 27 -10.60 -7.57 15.91
C SER A 27 -9.18 -7.61 16.46
N TYR A 28 -8.25 -7.07 15.69
CA TYR A 28 -6.83 -7.01 16.06
C TYR A 28 -6.63 -6.25 17.36
N ARG A 29 -7.30 -5.12 17.56
CA ARG A 29 -7.32 -4.36 18.82
C ARG A 29 -7.75 -5.22 20.00
N ASN A 30 -8.88 -5.91 19.89
CA ASN A 30 -9.39 -6.76 20.98
C ASN A 30 -8.45 -7.93 21.25
N HIS A 31 -7.77 -8.43 20.24
CA HIS A 31 -6.76 -9.48 20.42
C HIS A 31 -5.55 -8.98 21.21
N ILE A 32 -4.98 -7.82 20.87
CA ILE A 32 -3.84 -7.21 21.57
C ILE A 32 -4.20 -6.92 23.03
N LYS A 33 -5.37 -6.33 23.28
CA LYS A 33 -5.84 -5.98 24.63
C LYS A 33 -6.05 -7.16 25.57
N LYS A 34 -6.07 -8.41 25.08
CA LYS A 34 -6.06 -9.61 25.92
C LYS A 34 -4.70 -9.84 26.61
N TYR A 35 -3.62 -9.34 26.02
CA TYR A 35 -2.25 -9.58 26.48
C TYR A 35 -1.57 -8.34 27.05
N PHE A 36 -1.98 -7.16 26.60
CA PHE A 36 -1.32 -5.90 26.94
C PHE A 36 -2.34 -4.85 27.38
N THR A 37 -1.99 -4.14 28.45
CA THR A 37 -2.75 -3.01 29.00
C THR A 37 -2.04 -1.67 28.81
N ASN A 38 -0.73 -1.69 28.58
CA ASN A 38 0.07 -0.49 28.37
C ASN A 38 -0.31 0.15 27.01
N PRO A 39 -0.77 1.42 26.96
CA PRO A 39 -1.24 2.07 25.75
C PRO A 39 -0.13 2.23 24.70
N TYR A 40 1.11 2.48 25.10
CA TYR A 40 2.24 2.61 24.19
C TYR A 40 2.54 1.29 23.45
N LEU A 41 2.51 0.16 24.16
CA LEU A 41 2.68 -1.15 23.54
C LEU A 41 1.53 -1.48 22.58
N ILE A 42 0.31 -1.13 22.96
CA ILE A 42 -0.85 -1.31 22.10
C ILE A 42 -0.68 -0.51 20.80
N ASN A 43 -0.30 0.76 20.88
CA ASN A 43 -0.08 1.62 19.72
C ASN A 43 1.02 1.08 18.80
N ILE A 44 2.15 0.62 19.35
CA ILE A 44 3.24 0.02 18.58
C ILE A 44 2.78 -1.25 17.84
N LEU A 45 1.97 -2.07 18.48
CA LEU A 45 1.46 -3.31 17.88
C LEU A 45 0.36 -3.03 16.86
N GLU A 46 -0.48 -2.01 17.07
CA GLU A 46 -1.54 -1.62 16.12
C GLU A 46 -1.01 -0.90 14.88
N PHE A 47 0.13 -0.23 14.98
CA PHE A 47 0.70 0.60 13.91
C PHE A 47 0.76 -0.11 12.54
N PRO A 48 1.24 -1.37 12.41
CA PRO A 48 1.37 -2.02 11.10
C PRO A 48 0.04 -2.13 10.34
N VAL A 49 -1.09 -2.09 11.03
CA VAL A 49 -2.42 -2.18 10.42
C VAL A 49 -2.79 -0.91 9.65
N LEU A 50 -2.23 0.23 9.98
CA LEU A 50 -2.46 1.49 9.24
C LEU A 50 -2.03 1.37 7.77
N PHE A 51 -1.04 0.55 7.45
CA PHE A 51 -0.62 0.27 6.07
C PHE A 51 -1.69 -0.50 5.25
N LEU A 52 -2.68 -1.11 5.90
CA LEU A 52 -3.81 -1.74 5.23
C LEU A 52 -4.89 -0.75 4.80
N GLY A 53 -4.78 0.52 5.21
CA GLY A 53 -5.81 1.52 4.96
C GLY A 53 -7.08 1.31 5.81
N THR A 54 -6.91 0.82 7.05
CA THR A 54 -8.00 0.57 8.00
C THR A 54 -7.50 0.69 9.44
N SER A 55 -8.41 0.70 10.41
CA SER A 55 -8.08 0.72 11.84
C SER A 55 -7.96 -0.69 12.43
N ALA A 56 -7.19 -0.83 13.51
CA ALA A 56 -7.06 -2.09 14.25
C ALA A 56 -8.40 -2.59 14.84
N LYS A 57 -9.37 -1.71 15.02
CA LYS A 57 -10.74 -2.03 15.46
C LYS A 57 -11.50 -2.83 14.42
N HIS A 58 -11.28 -2.54 13.13
CA HIS A 58 -11.99 -3.17 12.01
C HIS A 58 -11.17 -4.23 11.28
N THR A 59 -9.93 -4.46 11.71
CA THR A 59 -9.03 -5.45 11.11
C THR A 59 -9.12 -6.76 11.89
N PRO A 60 -9.24 -7.93 11.23
CA PRO A 60 -9.18 -9.23 11.87
C PRO A 60 -7.83 -9.48 12.59
N ALA A 61 -7.86 -10.19 13.71
CA ALA A 61 -6.67 -10.49 14.50
C ALA A 61 -5.62 -11.33 13.76
N LEU A 62 -5.99 -12.02 12.67
CA LEU A 62 -5.06 -12.67 11.76
C LEU A 62 -3.91 -11.74 11.31
N TYR A 63 -4.18 -10.46 11.18
CA TYR A 63 -3.18 -9.47 10.78
C TYR A 63 -2.10 -9.18 11.84
N SER A 64 -2.18 -9.81 13.03
CA SER A 64 -1.06 -9.90 13.99
C SER A 64 0.21 -10.49 13.36
N LEU A 65 0.07 -11.26 12.28
CA LEU A 65 1.19 -11.75 11.49
C LEU A 65 2.05 -10.64 10.88
N MET A 66 1.49 -9.45 10.64
CA MET A 66 2.28 -8.29 10.17
C MET A 66 3.21 -7.78 11.27
N ALA A 67 2.70 -7.64 12.50
CA ALA A 67 3.53 -7.27 13.65
C ALA A 67 4.60 -8.34 13.93
N TYR A 68 4.23 -9.63 13.85
CA TYR A 68 5.19 -10.73 13.98
C TYR A 68 6.29 -10.64 12.91
N SER A 69 5.93 -10.41 11.65
CA SER A 69 6.89 -10.27 10.57
C SER A 69 7.84 -9.09 10.81
N GLY A 70 7.33 -7.91 11.12
CA GLY A 70 8.13 -6.72 11.35
C GLY A 70 9.06 -6.83 12.57
N ILE A 71 8.56 -7.41 13.69
CA ILE A 71 9.32 -7.49 14.94
C ILE A 71 10.28 -8.70 14.97
N LYS A 72 9.80 -9.88 14.54
CA LYS A 72 10.56 -11.13 14.65
C LYS A 72 11.45 -11.40 13.45
N GLN A 73 10.97 -11.13 12.23
CA GLN A 73 11.72 -11.37 11.01
C GLN A 73 12.57 -10.16 10.60
N GLY A 74 12.19 -8.97 11.06
CA GLY A 74 12.88 -7.71 10.78
C GLY A 74 12.38 -7.02 9.51
N THR A 75 12.80 -5.77 9.39
CA THR A 75 12.53 -4.93 8.22
C THR A 75 13.85 -4.70 7.48
N PHE A 76 13.86 -4.94 6.17
CA PHE A 76 15.06 -4.85 5.36
C PHE A 76 14.98 -3.67 4.40
N TYR A 77 16.08 -2.99 4.24
CA TYR A 77 16.25 -1.88 3.32
C TYR A 77 17.28 -2.25 2.23
N PRO A 78 16.96 -2.12 0.94
CA PRO A 78 17.92 -2.39 -0.12
C PRO A 78 18.97 -1.28 -0.19
N ILE A 79 20.25 -1.62 -0.08
CA ILE A 79 21.34 -0.64 -0.18
C ILE A 79 21.30 0.07 -1.54
N GLY A 80 21.32 1.40 -1.52
CA GLY A 80 21.08 2.26 -2.68
C GLY A 80 19.62 2.61 -2.93
N GLY A 81 18.72 2.21 -2.01
CA GLY A 81 17.29 2.53 -2.03
C GLY A 81 16.46 1.65 -2.95
N PHE A 82 15.16 1.79 -2.88
CA PHE A 82 14.20 1.02 -3.71
C PHE A 82 14.39 1.21 -5.22
N ASN A 83 15.02 2.31 -5.64
CA ASN A 83 15.37 2.49 -7.05
C ASN A 83 16.28 1.37 -7.58
N LYS A 84 17.15 0.79 -6.73
CA LYS A 84 17.97 -0.38 -7.12
C LYS A 84 17.14 -1.61 -7.41
N VAL A 85 16.06 -1.83 -6.64
CA VAL A 85 15.11 -2.92 -6.88
C VAL A 85 14.41 -2.72 -8.23
N ILE A 86 13.90 -1.49 -8.47
CA ILE A 86 13.22 -1.14 -9.73
C ILE A 86 14.16 -1.35 -10.92
N LYS A 87 15.41 -0.85 -10.84
CA LYS A 87 16.41 -1.04 -11.90
C LYS A 87 16.76 -2.52 -12.13
N SER A 88 16.79 -3.32 -11.08
CA SER A 88 17.04 -4.75 -11.22
C SER A 88 15.87 -5.45 -11.94
N MET A 89 14.63 -5.09 -11.61
CA MET A 89 13.44 -5.59 -12.32
C MET A 89 13.42 -5.13 -13.78
N GLU A 90 13.71 -3.85 -14.04
CA GLU A 90 13.85 -3.28 -15.37
C GLU A 90 14.87 -4.07 -16.20
N LYS A 91 16.05 -4.33 -15.62
CA LYS A 91 17.08 -5.14 -16.30
C LYS A 91 16.55 -6.51 -16.70
N VAL A 92 15.88 -7.24 -15.79
CA VAL A 92 15.30 -8.55 -16.09
C VAL A 92 14.27 -8.46 -17.22
N CYS A 93 13.41 -7.44 -17.21
CA CYS A 93 12.45 -7.21 -18.29
C CYS A 93 13.15 -7.01 -19.63
N LEU A 94 14.17 -6.16 -19.69
CA LEU A 94 14.95 -5.89 -20.91
C LEU A 94 15.70 -7.14 -21.40
N ASP A 95 16.30 -7.90 -20.49
CA ASP A 95 17.01 -9.17 -20.81
C ASP A 95 16.03 -10.21 -21.39
N LEU A 96 14.74 -10.15 -21.04
CA LEU A 96 13.66 -10.99 -21.57
C LEU A 96 13.02 -10.42 -22.86
N GLY A 97 13.53 -9.31 -23.41
CA GLY A 97 13.03 -8.69 -24.64
C GLY A 97 11.79 -7.80 -24.43
N VAL A 98 11.44 -7.42 -23.20
CA VAL A 98 10.33 -6.50 -22.94
C VAL A 98 10.70 -5.08 -23.39
N THR A 99 9.84 -4.43 -24.14
CA THR A 99 9.99 -3.01 -24.47
C THR A 99 9.35 -2.14 -23.40
N ILE A 100 10.13 -1.27 -22.78
CA ILE A 100 9.67 -0.33 -21.76
C ILE A 100 9.58 1.07 -22.37
N LEU A 101 8.37 1.65 -22.39
CA LEU A 101 8.11 2.96 -22.94
C LEU A 101 7.79 3.95 -21.81
N THR A 102 8.76 4.78 -21.45
CA THR A 102 8.55 5.88 -20.50
C THR A 102 7.99 7.14 -21.20
N ASN A 103 7.41 8.06 -20.42
CA ASN A 103 6.77 9.27 -20.95
C ASN A 103 5.74 8.96 -22.04
N THR A 104 5.02 7.84 -21.87
CA THR A 104 4.04 7.33 -22.82
C THR A 104 2.74 7.07 -22.07
N GLU A 105 1.87 8.07 -22.08
CA GLU A 105 0.60 8.00 -21.35
C GLU A 105 -0.45 7.27 -22.19
N VAL A 106 -1.04 6.21 -21.63
CA VAL A 106 -2.18 5.53 -22.25
C VAL A 106 -3.44 6.38 -22.06
N LYS A 107 -4.10 6.71 -23.16
CA LYS A 107 -5.33 7.52 -23.20
C LYS A 107 -6.59 6.68 -23.34
N LYS A 108 -6.48 5.51 -23.98
CA LYS A 108 -7.64 4.67 -24.28
C LYS A 108 -7.21 3.23 -24.51
N ILE A 109 -8.04 2.27 -24.08
CA ILE A 109 -7.97 0.87 -24.45
C ILE A 109 -9.00 0.64 -25.55
N ASN A 110 -8.54 0.24 -26.73
CA ASN A 110 -9.40 0.01 -27.88
C ASN A 110 -9.93 -1.42 -27.86
N VAL A 111 -11.26 -1.57 -27.93
CA VAL A 111 -11.94 -2.85 -27.87
C VAL A 111 -12.72 -3.09 -29.17
N LYS A 112 -12.50 -4.24 -29.81
CA LYS A 112 -13.26 -4.71 -30.98
C LYS A 112 -13.77 -6.12 -30.70
N LYS A 113 -15.06 -6.38 -30.99
CA LYS A 113 -15.70 -7.70 -30.75
C LYS A 113 -15.40 -8.24 -29.33
N SER A 114 -15.54 -7.41 -28.31
CA SER A 114 -15.30 -7.73 -26.89
C SER A 114 -13.87 -8.17 -26.53
N LYS A 115 -12.88 -7.84 -27.38
CA LYS A 115 -11.45 -8.07 -27.12
C LYS A 115 -10.69 -6.76 -27.17
N ALA A 116 -9.77 -6.54 -26.25
CA ALA A 116 -8.78 -5.48 -26.35
C ALA A 116 -7.88 -5.79 -27.57
N VAL A 117 -7.67 -4.81 -28.45
CA VAL A 117 -6.89 -4.99 -29.67
C VAL A 117 -5.71 -4.01 -29.75
N SER A 118 -5.75 -2.93 -28.99
CA SER A 118 -4.68 -1.94 -28.93
C SER A 118 -4.87 -0.98 -27.75
N VAL A 119 -3.84 -0.20 -27.48
CA VAL A 119 -3.92 0.97 -26.61
C VAL A 119 -3.53 2.22 -27.39
N SER A 120 -4.32 3.29 -27.26
CA SER A 120 -3.97 4.61 -27.78
C SER A 120 -3.18 5.37 -26.73
N THR A 121 -2.04 5.90 -27.12
CA THR A 121 -1.16 6.69 -26.25
C THR A 121 -1.17 8.16 -26.67
N ASN A 122 -0.47 8.99 -25.91
CA ASN A 122 -0.20 10.39 -26.30
C ASN A 122 0.75 10.51 -27.51
N LYS A 123 1.32 9.41 -28.01
CA LYS A 123 2.26 9.39 -29.14
C LYS A 123 1.72 8.62 -30.32
N ASN A 124 1.21 7.42 -30.11
CA ASN A 124 0.79 6.49 -31.16
C ASN A 124 -0.21 5.46 -30.64
N GLU A 125 -0.69 4.60 -31.51
CA GLU A 125 -1.44 3.41 -31.17
C GLU A 125 -0.50 2.20 -31.17
N ILE A 126 -0.65 1.36 -30.14
CA ILE A 126 0.13 0.13 -29.93
C ILE A 126 -0.82 -1.05 -29.99
N LEU A 127 -0.64 -1.93 -30.97
CA LEU A 127 -1.41 -3.17 -31.10
C LEU A 127 -1.05 -4.15 -30.00
N SER A 128 -2.04 -4.88 -29.51
CA SER A 128 -1.84 -5.86 -28.43
C SER A 128 -2.95 -6.90 -28.41
N ASP A 129 -2.61 -8.15 -28.16
CA ASP A 129 -3.56 -9.25 -28.00
C ASP A 129 -4.19 -9.26 -26.60
N PHE A 130 -3.47 -8.72 -25.60
CA PHE A 130 -3.90 -8.61 -24.21
C PHE A 130 -3.44 -7.30 -23.62
N VAL A 131 -4.24 -6.74 -22.70
CA VAL A 131 -3.89 -5.56 -21.92
C VAL A 131 -4.02 -5.88 -20.44
N VAL A 132 -2.90 -5.75 -19.71
CA VAL A 132 -2.88 -5.84 -18.25
C VAL A 132 -2.69 -4.43 -17.71
N ALA A 133 -3.70 -3.92 -17.01
CA ALA A 133 -3.67 -2.58 -16.46
C ALA A 133 -3.32 -2.63 -14.96
N SER A 134 -2.14 -2.14 -14.59
CA SER A 134 -1.70 -1.99 -13.19
C SER A 134 -1.99 -0.58 -12.63
N ALA A 135 -2.76 0.23 -13.36
CA ALA A 135 -3.25 1.53 -12.90
C ALA A 135 -4.45 1.38 -11.96
N ASP A 136 -4.85 2.47 -11.29
CA ASP A 136 -6.06 2.50 -10.48
C ASP A 136 -7.27 1.96 -11.24
N TYR A 137 -8.01 1.03 -10.63
CA TYR A 137 -9.08 0.32 -11.33
C TYR A 137 -10.24 1.24 -11.72
N ALA A 138 -10.60 2.18 -10.83
CA ALA A 138 -11.65 3.16 -11.16
C ALA A 138 -11.21 4.08 -12.30
N HIS A 139 -9.92 4.45 -12.38
CA HIS A 139 -9.37 5.20 -13.49
C HIS A 139 -9.45 4.42 -14.80
N VAL A 140 -9.02 3.15 -14.81
CA VAL A 140 -9.08 2.29 -16.01
C VAL A 140 -10.51 2.19 -16.52
N GLU A 141 -11.46 1.83 -15.64
CA GLU A 141 -12.87 1.69 -15.98
C GLU A 141 -13.47 3.00 -16.50
N ASN A 142 -13.25 4.11 -15.78
CA ASN A 142 -13.95 5.35 -16.07
C ASN A 142 -13.28 6.21 -17.14
N LYS A 143 -11.96 6.08 -17.34
CA LYS A 143 -11.19 6.96 -18.24
C LYS A 143 -10.64 6.26 -19.47
N LEU A 144 -10.23 5.00 -19.36
CA LEU A 144 -9.56 4.29 -20.45
C LEU A 144 -10.51 3.40 -21.27
N LEU A 145 -11.66 2.96 -20.68
CA LEU A 145 -12.66 2.14 -21.35
C LEU A 145 -13.88 2.94 -21.77
N GLU A 146 -14.40 2.66 -22.96
CA GLU A 146 -15.72 3.14 -23.39
C GLU A 146 -16.82 2.57 -22.48
N LYS A 147 -17.87 3.35 -22.23
CA LYS A 147 -18.96 2.99 -21.31
C LYS A 147 -19.51 1.58 -21.51
N LYS A 148 -19.67 1.15 -22.77
CA LYS A 148 -20.20 -0.17 -23.14
C LYS A 148 -19.30 -1.36 -22.76
N HIS A 149 -18.04 -1.09 -22.42
CA HIS A 149 -17.03 -2.11 -22.05
C HIS A 149 -16.67 -2.08 -20.58
N ARG A 150 -17.31 -1.23 -19.78
CA ARG A 150 -17.10 -1.12 -18.34
C ARG A 150 -17.87 -2.21 -17.60
N ASN A 151 -17.27 -2.78 -16.56
CA ASN A 151 -17.94 -3.77 -15.73
C ASN A 151 -18.87 -3.12 -14.70
N TYR A 152 -18.60 -1.88 -14.30
CA TYR A 152 -19.30 -1.20 -13.23
C TYR A 152 -19.87 0.14 -13.67
N SER A 153 -21.03 0.49 -13.11
CA SER A 153 -21.69 1.77 -13.36
C SER A 153 -21.01 2.92 -12.60
N LYS A 154 -21.38 4.15 -12.93
CA LYS A 154 -20.94 5.33 -12.20
C LYS A 154 -21.43 5.30 -10.73
N GLU A 155 -22.64 4.85 -10.53
CA GLU A 155 -23.27 4.72 -9.19
C GLU A 155 -22.54 3.70 -8.33
N TYR A 156 -22.09 2.59 -8.91
CA TYR A 156 -21.23 1.62 -8.22
C TYR A 156 -19.97 2.28 -7.68
N TRP A 157 -19.24 3.04 -8.50
CA TRP A 157 -18.02 3.71 -8.08
C TRP A 157 -18.29 4.80 -7.03
N GLN A 158 -19.40 5.52 -7.12
CA GLN A 158 -19.82 6.52 -6.13
C GLN A 158 -20.17 5.90 -4.77
N SER A 159 -20.63 4.64 -4.75
CA SER A 159 -20.96 3.91 -3.51
C SER A 159 -19.75 3.27 -2.84
N LYS A 160 -18.55 3.31 -3.45
CA LYS A 160 -17.35 2.69 -2.89
C LYS A 160 -16.57 3.65 -2.02
N SER A 161 -16.11 3.12 -0.88
CA SER A 161 -15.09 3.78 -0.07
C SER A 161 -13.71 3.50 -0.68
N PHE A 162 -12.98 4.56 -0.97
CA PHE A 162 -11.59 4.47 -1.39
C PHE A 162 -10.68 4.52 -0.16
N SER A 163 -9.52 3.89 -0.26
CA SER A 163 -8.49 4.03 0.76
C SER A 163 -8.07 5.50 0.88
N PRO A 164 -7.79 5.99 2.09
CA PRO A 164 -7.30 7.34 2.27
C PRO A 164 -5.97 7.53 1.55
N SER A 165 -5.70 8.78 1.15
CA SER A 165 -4.40 9.19 0.66
C SER A 165 -3.52 9.64 1.81
N SER A 166 -2.25 9.97 1.51
CA SER A 166 -1.30 10.48 2.49
C SER A 166 -0.62 11.74 1.96
N LEU A 167 -0.27 12.66 2.85
CA LEU A 167 0.60 13.77 2.52
C LEU A 167 2.06 13.33 2.68
N LEU A 168 2.84 13.49 1.62
CA LEU A 168 4.22 13.06 1.57
C LEU A 168 5.15 14.24 1.35
N PHE A 169 6.24 14.30 2.14
CA PHE A 169 7.34 15.24 1.93
C PHE A 169 8.63 14.48 1.67
N TYR A 170 9.35 14.90 0.66
CA TYR A 170 10.70 14.43 0.36
C TYR A 170 11.66 15.61 0.54
N LEU A 171 12.53 15.54 1.54
CA LEU A 171 13.35 16.65 2.00
C LEU A 171 14.84 16.32 1.92
N GLY A 172 15.60 17.18 1.28
CA GLY A 172 17.05 17.20 1.39
C GLY A 172 17.45 18.09 2.56
N ILE A 173 18.06 17.54 3.60
CA ILE A 173 18.42 18.25 4.82
C ILE A 173 19.92 18.57 4.81
N ASN A 174 20.25 19.85 4.91
CA ASN A 174 21.64 20.34 4.83
C ASN A 174 22.42 20.23 6.17
N LYS A 175 22.08 19.23 6.97
CA LYS A 175 22.77 18.92 8.25
C LYS A 175 22.47 17.47 8.66
N LYS A 176 23.20 16.96 9.67
CA LYS A 176 22.85 15.71 10.33
C LYS A 176 21.72 15.92 11.34
N LEU A 177 20.83 14.94 11.41
CA LEU A 177 19.68 14.91 12.34
C LEU A 177 19.96 13.84 13.43
N ASN A 178 20.40 14.27 14.61
CA ASN A 178 20.88 13.33 15.64
C ASN A 178 19.76 12.53 16.32
N ASN A 179 18.53 13.04 16.29
CA ASN A 179 17.39 12.47 17.02
C ASN A 179 16.44 11.64 16.13
N LEU A 180 16.89 11.22 14.97
CA LEU A 180 16.14 10.35 14.08
C LEU A 180 16.93 9.08 13.78
N ASP A 181 16.22 7.97 13.73
CA ASP A 181 16.69 6.71 13.17
C ASP A 181 16.28 6.57 11.70
N HIS A 182 16.60 5.44 11.07
CA HIS A 182 16.15 5.16 9.71
C HIS A 182 14.62 5.21 9.61
N HIS A 183 13.92 4.64 10.59
CA HIS A 183 12.47 4.69 10.75
C HIS A 183 12.14 5.27 12.10
N THR A 184 11.34 6.32 12.14
CA THR A 184 10.86 6.92 13.38
C THR A 184 9.37 7.18 13.28
N LEU A 185 8.62 6.80 14.29
CA LEU A 185 7.19 7.00 14.41
C LEU A 185 6.92 8.04 15.49
N PHE A 186 6.10 9.01 15.18
CA PHE A 186 5.67 10.04 16.10
C PHE A 186 4.23 9.77 16.52
N PHE A 187 4.08 9.20 17.72
CA PHE A 187 2.81 8.81 18.35
C PHE A 187 2.64 9.55 19.67
N ASP A 188 2.75 10.86 19.62
CA ASP A 188 2.57 11.79 20.74
C ASP A 188 1.09 12.14 20.99
N GLU A 189 0.19 11.73 20.10
CA GLU A 189 -1.24 11.91 20.20
C GLU A 189 -2.00 10.56 20.14
N GLU A 190 -3.31 10.57 20.42
CA GLU A 190 -4.11 9.36 20.44
C GLU A 190 -4.37 8.78 19.03
N ILE A 191 -3.92 7.56 18.80
CA ILE A 191 -4.10 6.86 17.52
C ILE A 191 -5.58 6.63 17.19
N GLU A 192 -6.46 6.53 18.19
CA GLU A 192 -7.89 6.31 17.96
C GLU A 192 -8.56 7.54 17.37
N GLN A 193 -8.25 8.73 17.89
CA GLN A 193 -8.75 9.99 17.33
C GLN A 193 -8.28 10.16 15.89
N HIS A 194 -6.99 9.96 15.63
CA HIS A 194 -6.41 10.04 14.30
C HIS A 194 -7.07 9.06 13.32
N SER A 195 -7.26 7.80 13.73
CA SER A 195 -7.92 6.78 12.91
C SER A 195 -9.39 7.12 12.62
N ASN A 196 -10.12 7.63 13.60
CA ASN A 196 -11.53 8.02 13.40
C ASN A 196 -11.67 9.19 12.42
N GLU A 197 -10.75 10.17 12.48
CA GLU A 197 -10.73 11.32 11.57
C GLU A 197 -10.37 10.94 10.14
N ILE A 198 -9.65 9.83 9.92
CA ILE A 198 -9.30 9.32 8.59
C ILE A 198 -10.35 8.36 8.03
N TYR A 199 -10.84 7.40 8.84
CA TYR A 199 -11.63 6.28 8.34
C TYR A 199 -13.13 6.39 8.60
N GLU A 200 -13.56 6.95 9.75
CA GLU A 200 -14.97 7.00 10.13
C GLU A 200 -15.63 8.33 9.74
N THR A 201 -14.96 9.44 9.99
CA THR A 201 -15.41 10.79 9.64
C THR A 201 -14.33 11.50 8.83
N PRO A 202 -14.15 11.12 7.55
CA PRO A 202 -13.02 11.56 6.74
C PRO A 202 -12.84 13.06 6.70
N LYS A 203 -11.76 13.54 7.29
CA LYS A 203 -11.33 14.94 7.30
C LYS A 203 -9.81 14.98 7.51
N TRP A 204 -9.22 16.14 7.33
CA TRP A 204 -7.81 16.34 7.70
C TRP A 204 -7.65 16.12 9.22
N PRO A 205 -6.72 15.25 9.65
CA PRO A 205 -6.52 14.99 11.08
C PRO A 205 -6.16 16.26 11.83
N SER A 206 -6.87 16.52 12.95
CA SER A 206 -6.64 17.71 13.77
C SER A 206 -5.28 17.67 14.48
N LYS A 207 -4.82 16.48 14.84
CA LYS A 207 -3.54 16.17 15.47
C LYS A 207 -2.91 14.98 14.75
N PRO A 208 -2.24 15.20 13.60
CA PRO A 208 -1.77 14.13 12.77
C PRO A 208 -0.60 13.39 13.41
N LEU A 209 -0.72 12.08 13.55
CA LEU A 209 0.41 11.19 13.73
C LEU A 209 1.18 11.11 12.43
N PHE A 210 2.49 10.91 12.50
CA PHE A 210 3.29 10.82 11.29
C PHE A 210 4.48 9.87 11.42
N TYR A 211 4.94 9.44 10.29
CA TYR A 211 6.10 8.58 10.15
C TYR A 211 7.21 9.33 9.41
N THR A 212 8.44 9.09 9.83
CA THR A 212 9.61 9.57 9.11
C THR A 212 10.54 8.43 8.73
N CYS A 213 11.14 8.56 7.55
CA CYS A 213 12.18 7.66 7.08
C CYS A 213 13.41 8.48 6.68
N CYS A 214 14.55 8.16 7.28
CA CYS A 214 15.82 8.81 7.01
C CYS A 214 16.86 7.77 6.55
N PRO A 215 16.81 7.32 5.28
CA PRO A 215 17.65 6.23 4.77
C PRO A 215 19.15 6.49 4.91
N SER A 216 19.56 7.74 4.87
CA SER A 216 20.97 8.14 5.05
C SER A 216 21.54 7.84 6.44
N LYS A 217 20.73 7.38 7.39
CA LYS A 217 21.19 6.86 8.69
C LYS A 217 21.92 5.52 8.56
N THR A 218 21.51 4.71 7.59
CA THR A 218 22.05 3.35 7.39
C THR A 218 22.74 3.17 6.04
N ASP A 219 22.46 4.06 5.08
CA ASP A 219 23.05 4.03 3.74
C ASP A 219 23.73 5.36 3.42
N PRO A 220 25.06 5.43 3.46
CA PRO A 220 25.81 6.67 3.19
C PRO A 220 25.74 7.12 1.72
N ASN A 221 25.24 6.27 0.82
CA ASN A 221 25.24 6.56 -0.63
C ASN A 221 23.98 7.30 -1.10
N VAL A 222 23.00 7.50 -0.23
CA VAL A 222 21.71 8.11 -0.61
C VAL A 222 21.56 9.57 -0.20
N ALA A 223 22.61 10.16 0.38
CA ALA A 223 22.72 11.59 0.65
C ALA A 223 24.16 12.06 0.56
N PRO A 224 24.44 13.34 0.23
CA PRO A 224 25.79 13.89 0.28
C PRO A 224 26.39 13.84 1.69
N LYS A 225 27.73 13.78 1.79
CA LYS A 225 28.43 13.75 3.08
C LYS A 225 28.00 14.92 3.97
N GLY A 226 27.67 14.63 5.22
CA GLY A 226 27.22 15.63 6.20
C GLY A 226 25.74 16.05 6.09
N LYS A 227 25.00 15.49 5.12
CA LYS A 227 23.60 15.79 4.89
C LYS A 227 22.72 14.57 5.12
N GLU A 228 21.41 14.77 5.12
CA GLU A 228 20.41 13.70 5.26
C GLU A 228 19.34 13.81 4.16
N ASN A 229 18.76 12.70 3.80
CA ASN A 229 17.49 12.66 3.09
C ASN A 229 16.40 12.25 4.08
N LEU A 230 15.28 12.94 4.05
CA LEU A 230 14.16 12.71 4.96
C LEU A 230 12.89 12.58 4.16
N PHE A 231 12.16 11.51 4.41
CA PHE A 231 10.80 11.31 3.94
C PHE A 231 9.85 11.43 5.13
N ILE A 232 8.77 12.19 4.99
CA ILE A 232 7.72 12.31 6.00
C ILE A 232 6.41 11.87 5.37
N LEU A 233 5.67 11.00 6.07
CA LEU A 233 4.35 10.54 5.70
C LEU A 233 3.35 10.88 6.79
N ILE A 234 2.30 11.59 6.41
CA ILE A 234 1.14 11.89 7.24
C ILE A 234 -0.05 11.19 6.58
N PRO A 235 -0.63 10.16 7.19
CA PRO A 235 -1.79 9.46 6.66
C PRO A 235 -3.05 10.34 6.60
#